data_8e0d778db25b6a252d936b12d6da8343
#
_entry.id   8e0d778db25b6a252d936b12d6da8343
#
_cell.length_a   1.000
_cell.length_b   1.000
_cell.length_c   1.000
_cell.angle_alpha   90.00
_cell.angle_beta   90.00
_cell.angle_gamma   90.00
#
_symmetry.space_group_name_H-M   'P 1'
#
loop_
_entity.id
_entity.type
_entity.pdbx_description
1 polymer ?
#
loop_
_entity_poly.entity_id
_entity_poly.type
_entity_poly.pdbx_seq_one_letter_code
_entity_poly.pdbx_strand_id
1 'polypeptide(L)'
;MPGYINLKTMTMQLIEGDPEGIRICRVRGESLVTVVVPRDKLSEAKALPDLPHRGIYYLLDEDHGTLSRVYAGQTTQGLARLDAHKAKKDFWNRAVMFLDDDINIDRDVLDALETKAIDYVRNHGSYETDNTATPCPHVSPYNGQLVEGLHEDILFRMRVLGYDLDRQEKGPSSASVFHTKKLGIVARGRYDRETGRFTVLAGSTVALDRHILKNSGAMEMRAHLF
;
A
#
# COMPACT_ATOMS: atom_id res chain seq x y z
N MET A 1 -17.74 24.18 -31.41
CA MET A 1 -17.52 24.52 -29.98
C MET A 1 -16.27 23.79 -29.55
N PRO A 2 -15.22 24.45 -29.03
CA PRO A 2 -14.14 23.69 -28.41
C PRO A 2 -14.71 22.89 -27.25
N GLY A 3 -14.49 21.59 -27.26
CA GLY A 3 -14.94 20.70 -26.18
C GLY A 3 -14.24 21.08 -24.87
N TYR A 4 -14.98 21.05 -23.74
CA TYR A 4 -14.36 21.22 -22.42
C TYR A 4 -13.45 20.04 -22.13
N ILE A 5 -12.22 20.33 -21.71
CA ILE A 5 -11.29 19.31 -21.24
C ILE A 5 -11.63 19.03 -19.77
N ASN A 6 -12.01 17.80 -19.48
CA ASN A 6 -12.18 17.35 -18.08
C ASN A 6 -10.80 17.18 -17.45
N LEU A 7 -10.51 17.96 -16.40
CA LEU A 7 -9.25 17.85 -15.68
C LEU A 7 -9.48 17.85 -14.15
N LYS A 8 -8.72 17.02 -13.45
CA LYS A 8 -8.59 17.05 -12.00
C LYS A 8 -7.25 17.70 -11.63
N THR A 9 -7.24 18.64 -10.70
CA THR A 9 -6.02 19.27 -10.18
C THR A 9 -5.77 18.75 -8.77
N MET A 10 -4.64 18.07 -8.58
CA MET A 10 -4.19 17.62 -7.27
C MET A 10 -2.99 18.47 -6.82
N THR A 11 -3.05 19.00 -5.61
CA THR A 11 -1.92 19.67 -4.96
C THR A 11 -1.32 18.75 -3.93
N MET A 12 0.01 18.73 -3.84
CA MET A 12 0.77 17.96 -2.87
C MET A 12 1.64 18.91 -2.04
N GLN A 13 1.50 18.83 -0.73
CA GLN A 13 2.34 19.54 0.24
C GLN A 13 3.33 18.54 0.81
N LEU A 14 4.61 18.85 0.69
CA LEU A 14 5.71 18.03 1.24
C LEU A 14 6.13 18.66 2.56
N ILE A 15 5.88 17.96 3.65
CA ILE A 15 6.29 18.43 4.98
C ILE A 15 7.83 18.45 5.02
N GLU A 16 8.40 19.58 5.46
CA GLU A 16 9.84 19.85 5.46
C GLU A 16 10.52 19.75 4.07
N GLY A 17 9.73 19.73 2.99
CA GLY A 17 10.25 19.60 1.62
C GLY A 17 10.77 18.21 1.27
N ASP A 18 10.50 17.20 2.10
CA ASP A 18 10.96 15.82 1.90
C ASP A 18 9.97 15.03 1.02
N PRO A 19 10.34 14.64 -0.23
CA PRO A 19 9.46 13.87 -1.12
C PRO A 19 9.11 12.47 -0.58
N GLU A 20 10.00 11.87 0.21
CA GLU A 20 9.78 10.55 0.84
C GLU A 20 9.15 10.65 2.23
N GLY A 21 8.98 11.86 2.73
CA GLY A 21 8.41 12.17 4.03
C GLY A 21 6.89 12.15 4.05
N ILE A 22 6.34 12.94 5.00
CA ILE A 22 4.89 13.12 5.14
C ILE A 22 4.39 13.99 3.98
N ARG A 23 3.35 13.53 3.30
CA ARG A 23 2.73 14.23 2.17
C ARG A 23 1.24 14.46 2.44
N ILE A 24 0.75 15.67 2.22
CA ILE A 24 -0.68 16.00 2.30
C ILE A 24 -1.13 16.38 0.89
N CYS A 25 -2.14 15.66 0.37
CA CYS A 25 -2.64 15.90 -0.97
C CYS A 25 -4.13 16.28 -0.93
N ARG A 26 -4.51 17.23 -1.77
CA ARG A 26 -5.88 17.71 -1.92
C ARG A 26 -6.22 17.81 -3.40
N VAL A 27 -7.42 17.38 -3.78
CA VAL A 27 -7.96 17.57 -5.13
C VAL A 27 -8.90 18.77 -5.10
N ARG A 28 -8.76 19.65 -6.09
CA ARG A 28 -9.58 20.86 -6.17
C ARG A 28 -11.06 20.50 -6.31
N GLY A 29 -11.89 21.05 -5.42
CA GLY A 29 -13.35 20.85 -5.41
C GLY A 29 -13.78 19.56 -4.69
N GLU A 30 -12.87 18.84 -4.04
CA GLU A 30 -13.15 17.68 -3.23
C GLU A 30 -12.75 17.93 -1.77
N SER A 31 -13.54 17.44 -0.81
CA SER A 31 -13.28 17.58 0.64
C SER A 31 -12.26 16.55 1.15
N LEU A 32 -12.16 15.40 0.50
CA LEU A 32 -11.28 14.31 0.88
C LEU A 32 -9.81 14.73 0.92
N VAL A 33 -9.17 14.59 2.07
CA VAL A 33 -7.75 14.85 2.29
C VAL A 33 -6.98 13.54 2.26
N THR A 34 -5.90 13.49 1.49
CA THR A 34 -5.01 12.33 1.49
C THR A 34 -3.77 12.64 2.29
N VAL A 35 -3.42 11.78 3.24
CA VAL A 35 -2.20 11.90 4.06
C VAL A 35 -1.36 10.65 3.88
N VAL A 36 -0.15 10.82 3.37
CA VAL A 36 0.85 9.74 3.27
C VAL A 36 1.82 9.86 4.42
N VAL A 37 1.98 8.79 5.18
CA VAL A 37 2.76 8.78 6.42
C VAL A 37 3.76 7.61 6.39
N PRO A 38 5.06 7.88 6.34
CA PRO A 38 6.08 6.87 6.65
C PRO A 38 5.91 6.40 8.10
N ARG A 39 6.09 5.11 8.35
CA ARG A 39 5.89 4.50 9.69
C ARG A 39 6.75 5.13 10.78
N ASP A 40 7.96 5.47 10.47
CA ASP A 40 8.92 6.12 11.37
C ASP A 40 8.51 7.56 11.72
N LYS A 41 7.84 8.27 10.79
CA LYS A 41 7.39 9.66 10.96
C LYS A 41 5.97 9.80 11.52
N LEU A 42 5.37 8.72 12.06
CA LEU A 42 4.00 8.76 12.59
C LEU A 42 3.81 9.81 13.70
N SER A 43 4.79 9.97 14.59
CA SER A 43 4.72 10.93 15.70
C SER A 43 4.68 12.38 15.19
N GLU A 44 5.46 12.69 14.17
CA GLU A 44 5.49 13.99 13.50
C GLU A 44 4.16 14.25 12.78
N ALA A 45 3.65 13.25 12.05
CA ALA A 45 2.39 13.37 11.34
C ALA A 45 1.21 13.68 12.29
N LYS A 46 1.17 13.09 13.48
CA LYS A 46 0.13 13.34 14.48
C LYS A 46 0.18 14.76 15.09
N ALA A 47 1.30 15.44 15.00
CA ALA A 47 1.44 16.81 15.45
C ALA A 47 0.94 17.83 14.42
N LEU A 48 0.60 17.40 13.20
CA LEU A 48 0.06 18.30 12.16
C LEU A 48 -1.34 18.77 12.53
N PRO A 49 -1.61 20.07 12.41
CA PRO A 49 -2.92 20.64 12.73
C PRO A 49 -3.95 20.34 11.63
N ASP A 50 -5.22 20.45 12.00
CA ASP A 50 -6.37 20.55 11.09
C ASP A 50 -6.51 19.39 10.09
N LEU A 51 -6.10 18.17 10.46
CA LEU A 51 -6.36 16.98 9.68
C LEU A 51 -7.69 16.35 10.11
N PRO A 52 -8.51 15.91 9.13
CA PRO A 52 -9.75 15.19 9.42
C PRO A 52 -9.50 13.85 10.14
N HIS A 53 -10.54 13.31 10.79
CA HIS A 53 -10.41 12.13 11.64
C HIS A 53 -11.09 10.88 11.09
N ARG A 54 -12.05 11.06 10.19
CA ARG A 54 -12.88 9.96 9.68
C ARG A 54 -12.47 9.59 8.27
N GLY A 55 -12.34 8.29 7.99
CA GLY A 55 -12.02 7.86 6.64
C GLY A 55 -11.45 6.45 6.55
N ILE A 56 -10.91 6.14 5.37
CA ILE A 56 -10.28 4.87 5.04
C ILE A 56 -8.76 5.05 5.01
N TYR A 57 -8.04 4.00 5.38
CA TYR A 57 -6.59 3.96 5.27
C TYR A 57 -6.09 2.63 4.73
N TYR A 58 -4.94 2.69 4.09
CA TYR A 58 -4.19 1.54 3.65
C TYR A 58 -2.83 1.52 4.36
N LEU A 59 -2.46 0.33 4.86
CA LEU A 59 -1.10 0.06 5.33
C LEU A 59 -0.39 -0.72 4.23
N LEU A 60 0.76 -0.23 3.82
CA LEU A 60 1.50 -0.75 2.69
C LEU A 60 2.87 -1.25 3.15
N ASP A 61 3.23 -2.45 2.72
CA ASP A 61 4.62 -2.89 2.58
C ASP A 61 5.01 -2.59 1.14
N GLU A 62 5.72 -1.48 0.95
CA GLU A 62 6.03 -0.95 -0.38
C GLU A 62 7.53 -0.76 -0.57
N ASP A 63 7.99 -1.00 -1.79
CA ASP A 63 9.35 -0.73 -2.22
C ASP A 63 9.31 -0.10 -3.63
N HIS A 64 9.64 1.20 -3.71
CA HIS A 64 9.62 1.99 -4.96
C HIS A 64 8.32 1.84 -5.77
N GLY A 65 7.17 1.88 -5.09
CA GLY A 65 5.84 1.74 -5.70
C GLY A 65 5.41 0.30 -5.98
N THR A 66 6.24 -0.69 -5.67
CA THR A 66 5.86 -2.10 -5.70
C THR A 66 5.28 -2.50 -4.36
N LEU A 67 4.06 -3.04 -4.37
CA LEU A 67 3.36 -3.47 -3.17
C LEU A 67 3.58 -4.96 -2.94
N SER A 68 4.07 -5.35 -1.75
CA SER A 68 4.20 -6.75 -1.36
C SER A 68 3.10 -7.19 -0.40
N ARG A 69 2.60 -6.31 0.45
CA ARG A 69 1.47 -6.58 1.34
C ARG A 69 0.64 -5.32 1.56
N VAL A 70 -0.68 -5.50 1.62
CA VAL A 70 -1.65 -4.41 1.80
C VAL A 70 -2.67 -4.79 2.87
N TYR A 71 -3.02 -3.82 3.70
CA TYR A 71 -4.14 -3.89 4.62
C TYR A 71 -5.02 -2.66 4.41
N ALA A 72 -6.32 -2.82 4.32
CA ALA A 72 -7.30 -1.74 4.29
C ALA A 72 -8.09 -1.70 5.60
N GLY A 73 -8.44 -0.51 6.08
CA GLY A 73 -9.24 -0.33 7.28
C GLY A 73 -9.85 1.07 7.37
N GLN A 74 -10.78 1.24 8.31
CA GLN A 74 -11.42 2.52 8.59
C GLN A 74 -10.95 3.14 9.90
N THR A 75 -11.15 4.43 10.03
CA THR A 75 -10.88 5.20 11.25
C THR A 75 -11.91 6.28 11.49
N THR A 76 -12.18 6.55 12.76
CA THR A 76 -12.85 7.76 13.26
C THR A 76 -11.94 8.55 14.19
N GLN A 77 -10.67 8.18 14.28
CA GLN A 77 -9.66 8.74 15.16
C GLN A 77 -8.48 9.35 14.38
N GLY A 78 -8.60 9.45 13.06
CA GLY A 78 -7.54 9.95 12.20
C GLY A 78 -6.24 9.16 12.36
N LEU A 79 -5.13 9.88 12.40
CA LEU A 79 -3.78 9.32 12.52
C LEU A 79 -3.53 8.54 13.82
N ALA A 80 -4.28 8.81 14.90
CA ALA A 80 -4.13 8.09 16.17
C ALA A 80 -4.45 6.58 16.01
N ARG A 81 -5.29 6.20 15.03
CA ARG A 81 -5.56 4.79 14.71
C ARG A 81 -4.30 4.00 14.36
N LEU A 82 -3.31 4.64 13.76
CA LEU A 82 -2.08 4.00 13.32
C LEU A 82 -1.19 3.56 14.49
N ASP A 83 -1.31 4.13 15.69
CA ASP A 83 -0.55 3.69 16.87
C ASP A 83 -0.84 2.22 17.23
N ALA A 84 -2.13 1.83 17.19
CA ALA A 84 -2.53 0.45 17.45
C ALA A 84 -1.96 -0.53 16.40
N HIS A 85 -1.86 -0.07 15.14
CA HIS A 85 -1.24 -0.87 14.09
C HIS A 85 0.28 -0.91 14.19
N LYS A 86 0.92 0.19 14.56
CA LYS A 86 2.36 0.22 14.79
C LYS A 86 2.80 -0.74 15.88
N ALA A 87 1.96 -0.93 16.91
CA ALA A 87 2.22 -1.86 18.01
C ALA A 87 1.99 -3.33 17.67
N LYS A 88 1.13 -3.65 16.69
CA LYS A 88 0.64 -5.02 16.42
C LYS A 88 1.08 -5.60 15.08
N LYS A 89 1.46 -4.76 14.12
CA LYS A 89 1.75 -5.15 12.73
C LYS A 89 3.10 -4.58 12.31
N ASP A 90 4.04 -5.46 11.98
CA ASP A 90 5.40 -5.05 11.63
C ASP A 90 5.66 -4.97 10.13
N PHE A 91 4.69 -5.42 9.30
CA PHE A 91 4.90 -5.56 7.87
C PHE A 91 4.93 -4.22 7.12
N TRP A 92 4.18 -3.19 7.56
CA TRP A 92 4.00 -1.97 6.81
C TRP A 92 5.10 -0.94 7.09
N ASN A 93 5.49 -0.23 6.06
CA ASN A 93 6.43 0.89 6.13
C ASN A 93 5.77 2.24 5.78
N ARG A 94 4.59 2.21 5.15
CA ARG A 94 3.85 3.41 4.75
C ARG A 94 2.36 3.25 5.00
N ALA A 95 1.73 4.31 5.49
CA ALA A 95 0.28 4.42 5.57
C ALA A 95 -0.21 5.51 4.60
N VAL A 96 -1.30 5.23 3.89
CA VAL A 96 -2.01 6.23 3.07
C VAL A 96 -3.41 6.35 3.62
N MET A 97 -3.77 7.54 4.10
CA MET A 97 -5.06 7.81 4.71
C MET A 97 -5.87 8.77 3.83
N PHE A 98 -7.15 8.48 3.70
CA PHE A 98 -8.13 9.26 2.98
C PHE A 98 -9.17 9.71 3.99
N LEU A 99 -9.07 10.96 4.40
CA LEU A 99 -9.79 11.49 5.56
C LEU A 99 -10.72 12.62 5.13
N ASP A 100 -11.93 12.62 5.70
CA ASP A 100 -12.92 13.66 5.51
C ASP A 100 -13.85 13.69 6.74
N ASP A 101 -14.09 14.87 7.28
CA ASP A 101 -15.05 15.06 8.36
C ASP A 101 -16.40 15.60 7.84
N ASP A 102 -16.63 15.48 6.52
CA ASP A 102 -17.92 15.85 5.91
C ASP A 102 -19.06 15.02 6.51
N ILE A 103 -20.20 15.68 6.69
CA ILE A 103 -21.42 15.06 7.23
C ILE A 103 -21.92 13.88 6.38
N ASN A 104 -21.56 13.84 5.10
CA ASN A 104 -21.95 12.77 4.20
C ASN A 104 -21.19 11.46 4.40
N ILE A 105 -20.08 11.47 5.15
CA ILE A 105 -19.36 10.26 5.53
C ILE A 105 -19.81 9.84 6.92
N ASP A 106 -21.03 9.37 7.03
CA ASP A 106 -21.57 8.77 8.24
C ASP A 106 -20.99 7.36 8.48
N ARG A 107 -21.45 6.71 9.54
CA ARG A 107 -20.97 5.37 9.91
C ARG A 107 -21.29 4.33 8.86
N ASP A 108 -22.49 4.38 8.28
CA ASP A 108 -22.94 3.38 7.32
C ASP A 108 -22.14 3.49 6.01
N VAL A 109 -21.87 4.71 5.55
CA VAL A 109 -20.99 4.98 4.40
C VAL A 109 -19.57 4.50 4.68
N LEU A 110 -19.04 4.75 5.89
CA LEU A 110 -17.69 4.37 6.27
C LEU A 110 -17.53 2.84 6.33
N ASP A 111 -18.49 2.13 6.94
CA ASP A 111 -18.50 0.66 7.02
C ASP A 111 -18.60 0.03 5.62
N ALA A 112 -19.43 0.60 4.73
CA ALA A 112 -19.55 0.17 3.35
C ALA A 112 -18.26 0.40 2.55
N LEU A 113 -17.64 1.55 2.75
CA LEU A 113 -16.41 1.92 2.06
C LEU A 113 -15.23 1.04 2.51
N GLU A 114 -15.14 0.70 3.81
CA GLU A 114 -14.15 -0.26 4.31
C GLU A 114 -14.33 -1.63 3.68
N THR A 115 -15.57 -2.12 3.65
CA THR A 115 -15.89 -3.42 3.02
C THR A 115 -15.43 -3.44 1.57
N LYS A 116 -15.79 -2.40 0.82
CA LYS A 116 -15.42 -2.27 -0.59
C LYS A 116 -13.89 -2.20 -0.77
N ALA A 117 -13.19 -1.45 0.08
CA ALA A 117 -11.74 -1.36 0.05
C ALA A 117 -11.07 -2.72 0.34
N ILE A 118 -11.58 -3.48 1.32
CA ILE A 118 -11.09 -4.82 1.65
C ILE A 118 -11.34 -5.80 0.49
N ASP A 119 -12.55 -5.80 -0.06
CA ASP A 119 -12.87 -6.67 -1.19
C ASP A 119 -12.03 -6.35 -2.42
N TYR A 120 -11.76 -5.06 -2.64
CA TYR A 120 -10.90 -4.62 -3.73
C TYR A 120 -9.48 -5.15 -3.57
N VAL A 121 -8.83 -4.95 -2.42
CA VAL A 121 -7.45 -5.43 -2.20
C VAL A 121 -7.33 -6.95 -2.21
N ARG A 122 -8.41 -7.70 -1.94
CA ARG A 122 -8.41 -9.16 -2.03
C ARG A 122 -8.49 -9.68 -3.46
N ASN A 123 -9.17 -8.96 -4.34
CA ASN A 123 -9.48 -9.42 -5.69
C ASN A 123 -8.60 -8.81 -6.77
N HIS A 124 -7.76 -7.82 -6.42
CA HIS A 124 -6.93 -7.08 -7.36
C HIS A 124 -5.46 -7.09 -6.91
N GLY A 125 -4.57 -6.95 -7.88
CA GLY A 125 -3.13 -6.88 -7.62
C GLY A 125 -2.45 -8.22 -7.32
N SER A 126 -1.12 -8.16 -7.19
CA SER A 126 -0.25 -9.33 -6.96
C SER A 126 0.40 -9.31 -5.58
N TYR A 127 -0.13 -8.54 -4.64
CA TYR A 127 0.33 -8.43 -3.26
C TYR A 127 -0.45 -9.36 -2.32
N GLU A 128 0.09 -9.62 -1.15
CA GLU A 128 -0.63 -10.31 -0.07
C GLU A 128 -1.58 -9.33 0.64
N THR A 129 -2.78 -9.80 1.04
CA THR A 129 -3.66 -9.01 1.91
C THR A 129 -3.55 -9.46 3.36
N ASP A 130 -3.45 -8.50 4.28
CA ASP A 130 -3.42 -8.77 5.73
C ASP A 130 -4.82 -8.68 6.39
N ASN A 131 -5.87 -8.45 5.60
CA ASN A 131 -7.25 -8.47 6.09
C ASN A 131 -7.75 -9.90 6.27
N THR A 132 -8.07 -10.30 7.49
CA THR A 132 -8.57 -11.66 7.82
C THR A 132 -10.08 -11.77 7.72
N ALA A 133 -10.81 -10.68 7.94
CA ALA A 133 -12.27 -10.63 7.87
C ALA A 133 -12.72 -9.47 6.97
N THR A 134 -13.88 -9.63 6.32
CA THR A 134 -14.59 -8.56 5.66
C THR A 134 -15.86 -8.26 6.44
N PRO A 135 -16.09 -7.02 6.89
CA PRO A 135 -17.38 -6.62 7.43
C PRO A 135 -18.48 -6.88 6.39
N CYS A 136 -19.70 -7.11 6.86
CA CYS A 136 -20.88 -7.22 5.98
C CYS A 136 -21.91 -6.18 6.45
N PRO A 137 -21.69 -4.88 6.13
CA PRO A 137 -22.57 -3.82 6.57
C PRO A 137 -23.88 -3.85 5.76
N HIS A 138 -24.93 -3.34 6.39
CA HIS A 138 -26.13 -2.97 5.64
C HIS A 138 -25.87 -1.62 4.96
N VAL A 139 -25.80 -1.62 3.65
CA VAL A 139 -25.63 -0.37 2.87
C VAL A 139 -27.00 0.10 2.42
N SER A 140 -27.38 1.32 2.82
CA SER A 140 -28.58 1.95 2.29
C SER A 140 -28.45 2.10 0.77
N PRO A 141 -29.49 1.73 -0.01
CA PRO A 141 -29.49 1.94 -1.46
C PRO A 141 -29.24 3.39 -1.88
N TYR A 142 -29.55 4.35 -1.00
CA TYR A 142 -29.32 5.78 -1.24
C TYR A 142 -27.84 6.17 -1.16
N ASN A 143 -27.03 5.41 -0.43
CA ASN A 143 -25.61 5.68 -0.24
C ASN A 143 -24.72 4.95 -1.26
N GLY A 144 -25.27 4.03 -2.04
CA GLY A 144 -24.49 3.22 -2.97
C GLY A 144 -23.65 4.05 -3.95
N GLN A 145 -24.25 5.06 -4.57
CA GLN A 145 -23.54 5.93 -5.53
C GLN A 145 -22.45 6.76 -4.86
N LEU A 146 -22.67 7.23 -3.62
CA LEU A 146 -21.67 7.97 -2.85
C LEU A 146 -20.47 7.08 -2.51
N VAL A 147 -20.71 5.86 -2.05
CA VAL A 147 -19.67 4.88 -1.72
C VAL A 147 -18.84 4.53 -2.97
N GLU A 148 -19.49 4.32 -4.13
CA GLU A 148 -18.81 4.09 -5.39
C GLU A 148 -17.88 5.27 -5.75
N GLY A 149 -18.42 6.49 -5.74
CA GLY A 149 -17.65 7.70 -6.09
C GLY A 149 -16.46 7.92 -5.16
N LEU A 150 -16.64 7.77 -3.84
CA LEU A 150 -15.55 7.89 -2.86
C LEU A 150 -14.48 6.82 -3.08
N HIS A 151 -14.87 5.59 -3.38
CA HIS A 151 -13.92 4.52 -3.65
C HIS A 151 -13.12 4.78 -4.94
N GLU A 152 -13.76 5.23 -6.00
CA GLU A 152 -13.09 5.61 -7.25
C GLU A 152 -12.09 6.75 -7.04
N ASP A 153 -12.45 7.76 -6.22
CA ASP A 153 -11.56 8.86 -5.86
C ASP A 153 -10.35 8.39 -5.03
N ILE A 154 -10.55 7.43 -4.14
CA ILE A 154 -9.45 6.79 -3.39
C ILE A 154 -8.50 6.08 -4.35
N LEU A 155 -9.01 5.25 -5.26
CA LEU A 155 -8.20 4.53 -6.24
C LEU A 155 -7.45 5.47 -7.18
N PHE A 156 -8.11 6.54 -7.63
CA PHE A 156 -7.47 7.59 -8.42
C PHE A 156 -6.27 8.19 -7.68
N ARG A 157 -6.45 8.56 -6.41
CA ARG A 157 -5.40 9.17 -5.59
C ARG A 157 -4.25 8.20 -5.31
N MET A 158 -4.56 6.92 -5.05
CA MET A 158 -3.56 5.87 -4.90
C MET A 158 -2.67 5.75 -6.15
N ARG A 159 -3.27 5.72 -7.35
CA ARG A 159 -2.52 5.67 -8.62
C ARG A 159 -1.65 6.91 -8.84
N VAL A 160 -2.17 8.11 -8.57
CA VAL A 160 -1.39 9.36 -8.71
C VAL A 160 -0.19 9.39 -7.76
N LEU A 161 -0.33 8.77 -6.58
CA LEU A 161 0.75 8.63 -5.59
C LEU A 161 1.77 7.53 -5.93
N GLY A 162 1.51 6.75 -6.98
CA GLY A 162 2.36 5.64 -7.40
C GLY A 162 2.02 4.30 -6.75
N TYR A 163 0.97 4.22 -5.94
CA TYR A 163 0.49 2.99 -5.29
C TYR A 163 -0.65 2.37 -6.09
N ASP A 164 -0.32 1.68 -7.17
CA ASP A 164 -1.33 1.05 -8.03
C ASP A 164 -1.77 -0.30 -7.45
N LEU A 165 -2.98 -0.32 -6.87
CA LEU A 165 -3.59 -1.52 -6.30
C LEU A 165 -4.00 -2.55 -7.37
N ASP A 166 -4.15 -2.13 -8.63
CA ASP A 166 -4.47 -3.02 -9.76
C ASP A 166 -3.23 -3.57 -10.43
N ARG A 167 -2.04 -3.12 -10.04
CA ARG A 167 -0.81 -3.54 -10.66
C ARG A 167 -0.66 -5.05 -10.52
N GLN A 168 -1.09 -5.74 -11.55
CA GLN A 168 -0.64 -7.10 -11.75
C GLN A 168 0.79 -6.99 -12.27
N GLU A 169 1.75 -7.44 -11.49
CA GLU A 169 3.04 -7.73 -12.08
C GLU A 169 2.77 -8.68 -13.24
N LYS A 170 2.94 -8.19 -14.46
CA LYS A 170 3.06 -9.05 -15.64
C LYS A 170 4.39 -9.80 -15.52
N GLY A 171 4.48 -10.61 -14.49
CA GLY A 171 5.43 -11.69 -14.44
C GLY A 171 4.78 -12.89 -15.08
N PRO A 172 5.53 -13.75 -15.76
CA PRO A 172 4.98 -14.99 -16.26
C PRO A 172 4.26 -15.71 -15.12
N SER A 173 3.07 -16.18 -15.37
CA SER A 173 2.11 -16.80 -14.45
C SER A 173 2.60 -18.12 -13.84
N SER A 174 3.83 -18.18 -13.40
CA SER A 174 4.42 -19.32 -12.67
C SER A 174 5.76 -19.00 -12.02
N ALA A 175 6.13 -17.73 -11.82
CA ALA A 175 7.34 -17.43 -11.06
C ALA A 175 7.08 -17.72 -9.58
N SER A 176 7.26 -18.97 -9.20
CA SER A 176 7.25 -19.37 -7.80
C SER A 176 8.32 -18.56 -7.06
N VAL A 177 7.92 -17.81 -6.05
CA VAL A 177 8.90 -17.18 -5.15
C VAL A 177 9.53 -18.30 -4.34
N PHE A 178 10.81 -18.52 -4.54
CA PHE A 178 11.58 -19.49 -3.79
C PHE A 178 12.05 -18.84 -2.49
N HIS A 179 11.77 -19.52 -1.38
CA HIS A 179 12.25 -19.15 -0.06
C HIS A 179 13.29 -20.17 0.39
N THR A 180 14.41 -19.70 0.86
CA THR A 180 15.37 -20.57 1.56
C THR A 180 15.70 -20.00 2.91
N LYS A 181 15.74 -20.88 3.93
CA LYS A 181 16.18 -20.54 5.29
C LYS A 181 17.16 -21.62 5.75
N LYS A 182 18.42 -21.29 5.86
CA LYS A 182 19.45 -22.22 6.34
C LYS A 182 20.51 -21.47 7.13
N LEU A 183 20.82 -21.92 8.33
CA LEU A 183 21.88 -21.36 9.19
C LEU A 183 21.78 -19.84 9.40
N GLY A 184 20.56 -19.35 9.62
CA GLY A 184 20.33 -17.90 9.82
C GLY A 184 20.29 -17.06 8.53
N ILE A 185 20.55 -17.67 7.38
CA ILE A 185 20.45 -17.01 6.07
C ILE A 185 19.03 -17.17 5.57
N VAL A 186 18.40 -16.05 5.24
CA VAL A 186 17.08 -16.01 4.62
C VAL A 186 17.23 -15.37 3.25
N ALA A 187 16.90 -16.08 2.20
CA ALA A 187 16.89 -15.53 0.85
C ALA A 187 15.56 -15.81 0.17
N ARG A 188 15.11 -14.83 -0.59
CA ARG A 188 13.95 -14.93 -1.49
C ARG A 188 14.42 -14.70 -2.92
N GLY A 189 13.91 -15.48 -3.83
CA GLY A 189 14.28 -15.35 -5.24
C GLY A 189 13.13 -15.70 -6.15
N ARG A 190 13.13 -15.15 -7.35
CA ARG A 190 12.17 -15.43 -8.41
C ARG A 190 12.90 -16.05 -9.59
N TYR A 191 12.38 -17.14 -10.12
CA TYR A 191 12.89 -17.78 -11.33
C TYR A 191 11.95 -17.50 -12.50
N ASP A 192 12.48 -16.88 -13.53
CA ASP A 192 11.78 -16.66 -14.78
C ASP A 192 12.09 -17.84 -15.74
N ARG A 193 11.06 -18.61 -16.05
CA ARG A 193 11.19 -19.81 -16.90
C ARG A 193 11.40 -19.48 -18.39
N GLU A 194 10.91 -18.31 -18.85
CA GLU A 194 11.03 -17.92 -20.25
C GLU A 194 12.44 -17.44 -20.57
N THR A 195 13.02 -16.66 -19.67
CA THR A 195 14.38 -16.12 -19.84
C THR A 195 15.44 -17.00 -19.18
N GLY A 196 15.05 -18.00 -18.38
CA GLY A 196 15.97 -18.81 -17.59
C GLY A 196 16.68 -18.05 -16.47
N ARG A 197 16.22 -16.85 -16.15
CA ARG A 197 16.88 -15.94 -15.20
C ARG A 197 16.33 -16.12 -13.78
N PHE A 198 17.25 -16.19 -12.82
CA PHE A 198 16.92 -16.17 -11.40
C PHE A 198 17.26 -14.80 -10.83
N THR A 199 16.28 -14.15 -10.19
CA THR A 199 16.44 -12.83 -9.54
C THR A 199 16.38 -13.00 -8.03
N VAL A 200 17.40 -12.56 -7.31
CA VAL A 200 17.39 -12.50 -5.84
C VAL A 200 16.69 -11.21 -5.42
N LEU A 201 15.68 -11.34 -4.54
CA LEU A 201 14.87 -10.21 -4.10
C LEU A 201 15.58 -9.43 -2.97
N ALA A 202 15.30 -8.14 -2.91
CA ALA A 202 15.78 -7.26 -1.86
C ALA A 202 15.44 -7.81 -0.46
N GLY A 203 16.32 -7.54 0.52
CA GLY A 203 16.21 -8.09 1.87
C GLY A 203 16.68 -9.54 2.02
N SER A 204 17.25 -10.15 0.98
CA SER A 204 17.90 -11.44 1.07
C SER A 204 19.27 -11.33 1.75
N THR A 205 19.58 -12.28 2.66
CA THR A 205 20.87 -12.36 3.32
C THR A 205 21.81 -13.24 2.49
N VAL A 206 23.02 -12.77 2.24
CA VAL A 206 24.07 -13.53 1.54
C VAL A 206 25.14 -13.97 2.52
N ALA A 207 25.50 -15.27 2.50
CA ALA A 207 26.63 -15.77 3.27
C ALA A 207 27.94 -15.34 2.62
N LEU A 208 28.79 -14.68 3.40
CA LEU A 208 30.14 -14.27 2.97
C LEU A 208 31.16 -15.41 3.14
N ASP A 209 30.86 -16.40 3.97
CA ASP A 209 31.77 -17.49 4.29
C ASP A 209 31.67 -18.64 3.26
N ARG A 210 32.78 -18.98 2.63
CA ARG A 210 32.89 -20.05 1.63
C ARG A 210 32.64 -21.46 2.19
N HIS A 211 32.84 -21.67 3.49
CA HIS A 211 32.66 -22.98 4.13
C HIS A 211 31.20 -23.45 4.23
N ILE A 212 30.24 -22.54 4.04
CA ILE A 212 28.79 -22.86 4.13
C ILE A 212 28.23 -23.45 2.83
N LEU A 213 28.92 -23.24 1.70
CA LEU A 213 28.47 -23.70 0.38
C LEU A 213 29.25 -24.93 -0.05
N LYS A 214 28.70 -26.13 0.21
CA LYS A 214 29.31 -27.41 -0.21
C LYS A 214 28.98 -27.81 -1.65
N ASN A 215 28.23 -27.04 -2.41
CA ASN A 215 27.74 -27.40 -3.75
C ASN A 215 28.36 -26.48 -4.81
N SER A 216 29.10 -27.05 -5.76
CA SER A 216 29.81 -26.33 -6.82
C SER A 216 28.90 -25.41 -7.67
N GLY A 217 27.69 -25.83 -8.01
CA GLY A 217 26.73 -25.02 -8.77
C GLY A 217 26.26 -23.75 -8.06
N ALA A 218 26.22 -23.74 -6.72
CA ALA A 218 25.88 -22.55 -5.95
C ALA A 218 27.05 -21.53 -5.87
N MET A 219 28.28 -22.00 -6.09
CA MET A 219 29.47 -21.14 -6.16
C MET A 219 29.60 -20.42 -7.50
N GLU A 220 29.25 -21.08 -8.60
CA GLU A 220 29.23 -20.44 -9.93
C GLU A 220 28.18 -19.34 -10.03
N MET A 221 26.95 -19.56 -9.52
CA MET A 221 25.92 -18.51 -9.47
C MET A 221 26.35 -17.29 -8.65
N ARG A 222 27.15 -17.50 -7.60
CA ARG A 222 27.64 -16.40 -6.76
C ARG A 222 28.69 -15.52 -7.47
N ALA A 223 29.50 -16.09 -8.36
CA ALA A 223 30.51 -15.36 -9.13
C ALA A 223 29.90 -14.36 -10.13
N HIS A 224 28.62 -14.49 -10.46
CA HIS A 224 27.89 -13.58 -11.35
C HIS A 224 27.06 -12.51 -10.64
N LEU A 225 27.06 -12.48 -9.28
CA LEU A 225 26.28 -11.54 -8.46
C LEU A 225 27.13 -10.40 -7.88
N PHE A 226 28.46 -10.38 -8.13
CA PHE A 226 29.39 -9.33 -7.69
C PHE A 226 30.25 -8.81 -8.84
#